data_c38f86dfef857277866f12f32ecfbd3a
#
_entry.id   c38f86dfef857277866f12f32ecfbd3a
#
_cell.length_a   1.000
_cell.length_b   1.000
_cell.length_c   1.000
_cell.angle_alpha   90.00
_cell.angle_beta   90.00
_cell.angle_gamma   90.00
#
_symmetry.space_group_name_H-M   'P 1'
#
loop_
_entity.id
_entity.type
_entity.pdbx_description
1 polymer ?
#
loop_
_entity_poly.entity_id
_entity_poly.type
_entity_poly.pdbx_seq_one_letter_code
_entity_poly.pdbx_strand_id
1 'polypeptide(L)'
;MAEVCQGLAPETPKMKQLARKAAREGVEYGAAISGDWKLGNEIKGSPRQVTIPRPAGAKGSFHTHRLEAQPSLPDLWEMTAHQEEAMCIGTARVDLPEVRCLYPQRQEDFRALGLAVRLVEERERDYLQRLESRYGKAEAKTDTEKAEGLAHLRSARRVKEIIEKRWPEIIYGCYLE
;
A
#
# COMPACT_ATOMS: atom_id res chain seq x y z
N MET A 1 -18.48 -0.36 15.73
CA MET A 1 -17.60 0.33 14.77
C MET A 1 -16.22 0.41 15.42
N ALA A 2 -15.14 0.07 14.72
CA ALA A 2 -13.81 0.08 15.35
C ALA A 2 -13.44 1.52 15.77
N GLU A 3 -12.69 1.64 16.85
CA GLU A 3 -12.17 2.92 17.38
C GLU A 3 -11.47 3.75 16.28
N VAL A 4 -10.72 3.08 15.38
CA VAL A 4 -10.08 3.69 14.22
C VAL A 4 -11.06 4.47 13.35
N CYS A 5 -12.17 3.85 12.96
CA CYS A 5 -13.17 4.48 12.07
C CYS A 5 -13.89 5.64 12.74
N GLN A 6 -14.19 5.50 14.03
CA GLN A 6 -14.79 6.57 14.81
C GLN A 6 -13.84 7.75 15.01
N GLY A 7 -12.57 7.46 15.33
CA GLY A 7 -11.53 8.47 15.51
C GLY A 7 -11.23 9.26 14.25
N LEU A 8 -11.26 8.60 13.09
CA LEU A 8 -10.96 9.22 11.79
C LEU A 8 -12.17 9.84 11.09
N ALA A 9 -13.38 9.56 11.52
CA ALA A 9 -14.60 10.13 10.92
C ALA A 9 -14.58 11.68 10.82
N PRO A 10 -14.10 12.44 11.82
CA PRO A 10 -13.99 13.90 11.71
C PRO A 10 -13.04 14.39 10.63
N GLU A 11 -12.05 13.58 10.23
CA GLU A 11 -11.05 13.92 9.21
C GLU A 11 -11.51 13.58 7.79
N THR A 12 -12.65 12.91 7.63
CA THR A 12 -13.19 12.51 6.32
C THR A 12 -13.29 13.65 5.32
N PRO A 13 -13.82 14.84 5.67
CA PRO A 13 -13.92 15.95 4.72
C PRO A 13 -12.56 16.37 4.17
N LYS A 14 -11.51 16.39 5.01
CA LYS A 14 -10.15 16.74 4.62
C LYS A 14 -9.55 15.66 3.70
N MET A 15 -9.74 14.39 4.03
CA MET A 15 -9.31 13.26 3.18
C MET A 15 -10.00 13.29 1.81
N LYS A 16 -11.30 13.51 1.76
CA LYS A 16 -12.06 13.65 0.50
C LYS A 16 -11.62 14.88 -0.31
N GLN A 17 -11.26 15.97 0.36
CA GLN A 17 -10.69 17.16 -0.31
C GLN A 17 -9.35 16.84 -0.98
N LEU A 18 -8.45 16.13 -0.28
CA LEU A 18 -7.17 15.70 -0.84
C LEU A 18 -7.36 14.74 -2.02
N ALA A 19 -8.32 13.82 -1.93
CA ALA A 19 -8.66 12.92 -3.04
C ALA A 19 -9.15 13.68 -4.28
N ARG A 20 -10.01 14.70 -4.13
CA ARG A 20 -10.41 15.58 -5.24
C ARG A 20 -9.24 16.39 -5.80
N LYS A 21 -8.34 16.86 -4.94
CA LYS A 21 -7.13 17.59 -5.35
C LYS A 21 -6.21 16.69 -6.16
N ALA A 22 -5.99 15.45 -5.71
CA ALA A 22 -5.26 14.41 -6.43
C ALA A 22 -5.83 14.14 -7.83
N ALA A 23 -7.16 14.02 -7.92
CA ALA A 23 -7.84 13.80 -9.21
C ALA A 23 -7.61 14.95 -10.19
N ARG A 24 -7.69 16.20 -9.72
CA ARG A 24 -7.51 17.39 -10.58
C ARG A 24 -6.06 17.59 -11.01
N GLU A 25 -5.12 17.31 -10.14
CA GLU A 25 -3.70 17.55 -10.41
C GLU A 25 -2.97 16.35 -11.01
N GLY A 26 -3.59 15.18 -11.02
CA GLY A 26 -3.01 13.95 -11.57
C GLY A 26 -1.82 13.42 -10.78
N VAL A 27 -1.72 13.75 -9.49
CA VAL A 27 -0.65 13.32 -8.57
C VAL A 27 -1.24 12.72 -7.31
N GLU A 28 -0.44 11.96 -6.57
CA GLU A 28 -0.85 11.44 -5.27
C GLU A 28 -0.66 12.49 -4.17
N TYR A 29 -1.54 12.45 -3.20
CA TYR A 29 -1.43 13.21 -1.96
C TYR A 29 -1.43 12.26 -0.77
N GLY A 30 -0.72 12.64 0.28
CA GLY A 30 -0.66 11.86 1.51
C GLY A 30 -0.55 12.74 2.74
N ALA A 31 -0.75 12.15 3.90
CA ALA A 31 -0.54 12.74 5.20
C ALA A 31 -0.33 11.67 6.27
N ALA A 32 0.44 11.97 7.30
CA ALA A 32 0.50 11.10 8.49
C ALA A 32 -0.77 11.23 9.31
N ILE A 33 -1.15 10.16 10.01
CA ILE A 33 -2.23 10.14 11.00
C ILE A 33 -1.58 10.15 12.39
N SER A 34 -1.90 11.17 13.18
CA SER A 34 -1.35 11.36 14.52
C SER A 34 -1.96 10.41 15.57
N GLY A 35 -1.40 10.42 16.76
CA GLY A 35 -1.86 9.59 17.88
C GLY A 35 -3.28 9.88 18.35
N ASP A 36 -3.80 11.06 18.08
CA ASP A 36 -5.18 11.49 18.36
C ASP A 36 -6.12 11.38 17.14
N TRP A 37 -5.75 10.56 16.15
CA TRP A 37 -6.50 10.29 14.92
C TRP A 37 -6.71 11.50 14.02
N LYS A 38 -5.82 12.50 14.06
CA LYS A 38 -5.90 13.66 13.19
C LYS A 38 -4.98 13.52 11.98
N LEU A 39 -5.45 14.05 10.86
CA LEU A 39 -4.67 14.13 9.64
C LEU A 39 -3.67 15.28 9.74
N GLY A 40 -2.40 14.95 9.58
CA GLY A 40 -1.31 15.93 9.57
C GLY A 40 -1.30 16.83 8.32
N ASN A 41 -0.17 17.44 8.06
CA ASN A 41 0.02 18.29 6.88
C ASN A 41 -0.05 17.47 5.59
N GLU A 42 -0.65 18.08 4.57
CA GLU A 42 -0.69 17.48 3.24
C GLU A 42 0.70 17.41 2.60
N ILE A 43 0.98 16.33 1.92
CA ILE A 43 2.20 16.09 1.18
C ILE A 43 1.82 15.78 -0.26
N LYS A 44 2.40 16.51 -1.19
CA LYS A 44 2.24 16.30 -2.61
C LYS A 44 3.30 15.31 -3.09
N GLY A 45 2.86 14.26 -3.74
CA GLY A 45 3.71 13.25 -4.37
C GLY A 45 3.86 13.43 -5.88
N SER A 46 4.24 12.36 -6.52
CA SER A 46 4.26 12.19 -7.99
C SER A 46 2.95 11.56 -8.48
N PRO A 47 2.78 11.36 -9.79
CA PRO A 47 1.61 10.65 -10.33
C PRO A 47 1.44 9.20 -9.86
N ARG A 48 2.45 8.60 -9.23
CA ARG A 48 2.45 7.17 -8.86
C ARG A 48 2.92 6.88 -7.43
N GLN A 49 3.34 7.90 -6.69
CA GLN A 49 3.92 7.70 -5.37
C GLN A 49 3.88 8.96 -4.54
N VAL A 50 3.60 8.80 -3.25
CA VAL A 50 3.79 9.82 -2.23
C VAL A 50 4.59 9.22 -1.06
N THR A 51 5.63 9.94 -0.62
CA THR A 51 6.41 9.54 0.56
C THR A 51 5.88 10.30 1.77
N ILE A 52 5.35 9.58 2.73
CA ILE A 52 4.73 10.15 3.93
C ILE A 52 5.73 10.06 5.08
N PRO A 53 6.22 11.20 5.61
CA PRO A 53 7.00 11.20 6.83
C PRO A 53 6.19 10.64 8.00
N ARG A 54 6.86 9.87 8.84
CA ARG A 54 6.26 9.28 10.03
C ARG A 54 6.83 9.93 11.28
N PRO A 55 6.21 11.01 11.76
CA PRO A 55 6.64 11.65 13.01
C PRO A 55 6.45 10.69 14.19
N ALA A 56 7.20 10.90 15.26
CA ALA A 56 7.05 10.13 16.48
C ALA A 56 5.60 10.21 16.98
N GLY A 57 5.03 9.06 17.33
CA GLY A 57 3.63 8.95 17.76
C GLY A 57 2.60 8.93 16.64
N ALA A 58 3.02 8.90 15.36
CA ALA A 58 2.09 8.63 14.27
C ALA A 58 1.53 7.21 14.38
N LYS A 59 0.22 7.09 14.25
CA LYS A 59 -0.50 5.80 14.27
C LYS A 59 -0.70 5.21 12.87
N GLY A 60 -0.55 6.03 11.83
CA GLY A 60 -0.77 5.54 10.48
C GLY A 60 -0.58 6.59 9.41
N SER A 61 -1.13 6.30 8.23
CA SER A 61 -1.00 7.14 7.05
C SER A 61 -2.30 7.22 6.27
N PHE A 62 -2.42 8.31 5.50
CA PHE A 62 -3.43 8.49 4.47
C PHE A 62 -2.73 8.79 3.16
N HIS A 63 -3.17 8.18 2.06
CA HIS A 63 -2.75 8.54 0.71
C HIS A 63 -3.87 8.33 -0.31
N THR A 64 -3.65 8.85 -1.50
CA THR A 64 -4.67 8.78 -2.57
C THR A 64 -4.24 7.83 -3.66
N HIS A 65 -5.21 7.04 -4.16
CA HIS A 65 -5.08 6.21 -5.36
C HIS A 65 -5.94 6.76 -6.50
N ARG A 66 -5.55 6.48 -7.74
CA ARG A 66 -6.29 6.97 -8.92
C ARG A 66 -7.62 6.28 -9.14
N LEU A 67 -7.71 4.98 -8.94
CA LEU A 67 -8.84 4.16 -9.38
C LEU A 67 -9.65 3.55 -8.24
N GLU A 68 -9.00 2.99 -7.24
CA GLU A 68 -9.66 2.19 -6.20
C GLU A 68 -9.11 2.50 -4.81
N ALA A 69 -9.98 2.46 -3.80
CA ALA A 69 -9.58 2.54 -2.39
C ALA A 69 -9.10 1.15 -1.86
N GLN A 70 -8.31 0.46 -2.66
CA GLN A 70 -7.72 -0.83 -2.33
C GLN A 70 -6.22 -0.65 -2.11
N PRO A 71 -5.62 -1.34 -1.12
CA PRO A 71 -4.19 -1.29 -0.91
C PRO A 71 -3.45 -2.05 -2.02
N SER A 72 -2.35 -1.49 -2.48
CA SER A 72 -1.36 -2.22 -3.27
C SER A 72 -0.45 -3.08 -2.38
N LEU A 73 0.35 -3.97 -2.96
CA LEU A 73 1.36 -4.70 -2.18
C LEU A 73 2.37 -3.78 -1.48
N PRO A 74 2.91 -2.74 -2.14
CA PRO A 74 3.73 -1.74 -1.47
C PRO A 74 3.04 -1.08 -0.28
N ASP A 75 1.74 -0.76 -0.36
CA ASP A 75 1.00 -0.19 0.76
C ASP A 75 0.92 -1.16 1.94
N LEU A 76 0.60 -2.43 1.67
CA LEU A 76 0.58 -3.47 2.70
C LEU A 76 1.97 -3.66 3.34
N TRP A 77 3.03 -3.57 2.54
CA TRP A 77 4.40 -3.60 3.03
C TRP A 77 4.69 -2.42 3.95
N GLU A 78 4.42 -1.20 3.50
CA GLU A 78 4.62 0.01 4.28
C GLU A 78 3.83 -0.03 5.60
N MET A 79 2.56 -0.42 5.55
CA MET A 79 1.71 -0.57 6.72
C MET A 79 2.30 -1.55 7.73
N THR A 80 2.79 -2.71 7.27
CA THR A 80 3.36 -3.74 8.16
C THR A 80 4.75 -3.39 8.65
N ALA A 81 5.62 -2.83 7.81
CA ALA A 81 6.98 -2.43 8.15
C ALA A 81 7.01 -1.36 9.24
N HIS A 82 6.05 -0.45 9.18
CA HIS A 82 5.91 0.64 10.15
C HIS A 82 4.93 0.34 11.29
N GLN A 83 4.36 -0.87 11.32
CA GLN A 83 3.40 -1.30 12.34
C GLN A 83 2.24 -0.29 12.50
N GLU A 84 1.74 0.24 11.37
CA GLU A 84 0.67 1.21 11.40
C GLU A 84 -0.61 0.63 12.00
N GLU A 85 -1.24 1.37 12.90
CA GLU A 85 -2.55 1.01 13.46
C GLU A 85 -3.67 1.23 12.44
N ALA A 86 -3.47 2.15 11.48
CA ALA A 86 -4.40 2.40 10.40
C ALA A 86 -3.71 2.92 9.14
N MET A 87 -4.22 2.52 7.98
CA MET A 87 -3.89 3.11 6.69
C MET A 87 -5.19 3.50 5.99
N CYS A 88 -5.31 4.74 5.55
CA CYS A 88 -6.48 5.20 4.82
C CYS A 88 -6.11 5.50 3.37
N ILE A 89 -6.96 5.07 2.46
CA ILE A 89 -6.79 5.26 1.01
C ILE A 89 -7.99 6.02 0.48
N GLY A 90 -7.72 7.16 -0.15
CA GLY A 90 -8.72 7.96 -0.83
C GLY A 90 -8.69 7.74 -2.34
N THR A 91 -9.85 7.55 -2.98
CA THR A 91 -9.90 7.48 -4.44
C THR A 91 -9.90 8.87 -5.05
N ALA A 92 -8.99 9.10 -6.00
CA ALA A 92 -8.90 10.36 -6.75
C ALA A 92 -10.03 10.46 -7.80
N ARG A 93 -11.29 10.45 -7.34
CA ARG A 93 -12.47 10.69 -8.16
C ARG A 93 -13.04 12.08 -7.85
N VAL A 94 -13.29 12.86 -8.88
CA VAL A 94 -13.76 14.25 -8.70
C VAL A 94 -15.16 14.31 -8.10
N ASP A 95 -16.05 13.44 -8.60
CA ASP A 95 -17.48 13.51 -8.24
C ASP A 95 -17.83 12.79 -6.94
N LEU A 96 -17.22 11.61 -6.72
CA LEU A 96 -17.50 10.77 -5.55
C LEU A 96 -16.18 10.21 -4.97
N PRO A 97 -15.40 11.02 -4.24
CA PRO A 97 -14.22 10.50 -3.56
C PRO A 97 -14.64 9.56 -2.43
N GLU A 98 -14.16 8.33 -2.51
CA GLU A 98 -14.30 7.37 -1.44
C GLU A 98 -13.05 7.37 -0.56
N VAL A 99 -13.20 7.18 0.73
CA VAL A 99 -12.12 6.97 1.67
C VAL A 99 -12.35 5.66 2.40
N ARG A 100 -11.40 4.75 2.27
CA ARG A 100 -11.39 3.49 3.00
C ARG A 100 -10.22 3.46 3.96
N CYS A 101 -10.49 3.20 5.23
CA CYS A 101 -9.46 2.98 6.23
C CYS A 101 -9.33 1.50 6.55
N LEU A 102 -8.10 1.04 6.59
CA LEU A 102 -7.70 -0.34 6.87
C LEU A 102 -7.01 -0.39 8.23
N TYR A 103 -7.27 -1.42 9.01
CA TYR A 103 -6.62 -1.63 10.31
C TYR A 103 -6.45 -3.13 10.59
N PRO A 104 -5.35 -3.55 11.25
CA PRO A 104 -5.09 -4.95 11.52
C PRO A 104 -6.09 -5.53 12.52
N GLN A 105 -6.53 -6.75 12.26
CA GLN A 105 -7.41 -7.52 13.14
C GLN A 105 -6.67 -8.05 14.36
N ARG A 106 -5.52 -8.69 14.08
CA ARG A 106 -4.61 -9.25 15.06
C ARG A 106 -3.19 -8.92 14.66
N GLN A 107 -2.38 -8.52 15.62
CA GLN A 107 -0.98 -8.16 15.36
C GLN A 107 -0.14 -9.34 14.84
N GLU A 108 -0.42 -10.56 15.28
CA GLU A 108 0.30 -11.76 14.83
C GLU A 108 0.06 -12.06 13.36
N ASP A 109 -1.21 -12.04 12.94
CA ASP A 109 -1.58 -12.25 11.54
C ASP A 109 -1.04 -11.14 10.63
N PHE A 110 -1.04 -9.91 11.15
CA PHE A 110 -0.50 -8.75 10.47
C PHE A 110 1.02 -8.85 10.26
N ARG A 111 1.78 -9.31 11.26
CA ARG A 111 3.21 -9.60 11.11
C ARG A 111 3.48 -10.70 10.11
N ALA A 112 2.68 -11.77 10.11
CA ALA A 112 2.79 -12.86 9.15
C ALA A 112 2.53 -12.37 7.72
N LEU A 113 1.54 -11.50 7.52
CA LEU A 113 1.27 -10.85 6.23
C LEU A 113 2.48 -10.02 5.78
N GLY A 114 3.05 -9.21 6.66
CA GLY A 114 4.25 -8.40 6.37
C GLY A 114 5.44 -9.23 5.92
N LEU A 115 5.70 -10.34 6.59
CA LEU A 115 6.75 -11.28 6.20
C LEU A 115 6.49 -11.90 4.83
N ALA A 116 5.25 -12.27 4.53
CA ALA A 116 4.87 -12.84 3.24
C ALA A 116 5.05 -11.82 2.10
N VAL A 117 4.62 -10.58 2.29
CA VAL A 117 4.79 -9.49 1.32
C VAL A 117 6.28 -9.22 1.07
N ARG A 118 7.08 -9.12 2.13
CA ARG A 118 8.52 -8.91 2.06
C ARG A 118 9.23 -10.01 1.26
N LEU A 119 8.90 -11.27 1.52
CA LEU A 119 9.49 -12.40 0.80
C LEU A 119 9.20 -12.36 -0.71
N VAL A 120 8.00 -11.91 -1.10
CA VAL A 120 7.67 -11.74 -2.53
C VAL A 120 8.52 -10.66 -3.16
N GLU A 121 8.60 -9.49 -2.54
CA GLU A 121 9.39 -8.36 -3.07
C GLU A 121 10.88 -8.65 -3.13
N GLU A 122 11.45 -9.28 -2.08
CA GLU A 122 12.86 -9.69 -2.08
C GLU A 122 13.15 -10.69 -3.21
N ARG A 123 12.28 -11.69 -3.44
CA ARG A 123 12.45 -12.66 -4.52
C ARG A 123 12.34 -12.04 -5.90
N GLU A 124 11.40 -11.13 -6.12
CA GLU A 124 11.27 -10.41 -7.39
C GLU A 124 12.52 -9.54 -7.65
N ARG A 125 13.00 -8.83 -6.62
CA ARG A 125 14.21 -7.99 -6.70
C ARG A 125 15.46 -8.82 -6.98
N ASP A 126 15.68 -9.88 -6.23
CA ASP A 126 16.84 -10.78 -6.41
C ASP A 126 16.83 -11.41 -7.81
N TYR A 127 15.66 -11.77 -8.30
CA TYR A 127 15.51 -12.30 -9.63
C TYR A 127 15.90 -11.27 -10.70
N LEU A 128 15.37 -10.05 -10.62
CA LEU A 128 15.71 -8.96 -11.54
C LEU A 128 17.20 -8.62 -11.49
N GLN A 129 17.77 -8.55 -10.30
CA GLN A 129 19.20 -8.26 -10.12
C GLN A 129 20.10 -9.38 -10.69
N ARG A 130 19.73 -10.64 -10.52
CA ARG A 130 20.44 -11.77 -11.14
C ARG A 130 20.32 -11.74 -12.66
N LEU A 131 19.17 -11.34 -13.20
CA LEU A 131 18.99 -11.16 -14.63
C LEU A 131 19.87 -10.05 -15.17
N GLU A 132 19.95 -8.92 -14.49
CA GLU A 132 20.79 -7.78 -14.89
C GLU A 132 22.30 -8.11 -14.79
N SER A 133 22.72 -8.78 -13.72
CA SER A 133 24.13 -9.14 -13.52
C SER A 133 24.65 -10.22 -14.47
N ARG A 134 23.79 -11.20 -14.85
CA ARG A 134 24.18 -12.30 -15.75
C ARG A 134 24.17 -11.93 -17.24
N TYR A 135 23.28 -11.07 -17.65
CA TYR A 135 22.96 -10.91 -19.08
C TYR A 135 23.15 -9.51 -19.64
N GLY A 136 23.51 -8.53 -18.81
CA GLY A 136 23.51 -7.14 -19.27
C GLY A 136 22.13 -6.75 -19.82
N LYS A 137 21.98 -5.55 -20.32
CA LYS A 137 20.67 -5.06 -20.78
C LYS A 137 20.15 -5.67 -22.10
N ALA A 138 20.87 -6.60 -22.75
CA ALA A 138 20.58 -6.91 -24.16
C ALA A 138 20.77 -8.35 -24.66
N GLU A 139 21.21 -9.40 -23.92
CA GLU A 139 21.56 -10.65 -24.60
C GLU A 139 20.75 -11.89 -24.19
N ALA A 140 20.59 -12.76 -25.21
CA ALA A 140 19.72 -13.92 -25.22
C ALA A 140 20.13 -15.00 -24.21
N LYS A 141 19.16 -15.38 -23.39
CA LYS A 141 19.27 -16.43 -22.39
C LYS A 141 19.12 -17.81 -23.00
N THR A 142 19.79 -18.79 -22.43
CA THR A 142 19.50 -20.19 -22.74
C THR A 142 18.04 -20.51 -22.34
N ASP A 143 17.45 -21.49 -23.01
CA ASP A 143 16.04 -21.87 -22.71
C ASP A 143 15.86 -22.39 -21.29
N THR A 144 16.90 -22.99 -20.69
CA THR A 144 16.89 -23.42 -19.29
C THR A 144 16.81 -22.23 -18.34
N GLU A 145 17.57 -21.18 -18.56
CA GLU A 145 17.57 -19.97 -17.73
C GLU A 145 16.28 -19.18 -17.85
N LYS A 146 15.67 -19.17 -19.05
CA LYS A 146 14.32 -18.62 -19.23
C LYS A 146 13.27 -19.42 -18.46
N ALA A 147 13.37 -20.75 -18.46
CA ALA A 147 12.46 -21.63 -17.74
C ALA A 147 12.56 -21.45 -16.22
N GLU A 148 13.78 -21.37 -15.67
CA GLU A 148 14.02 -21.10 -14.25
C GLU A 148 13.50 -19.73 -13.84
N GLY A 149 13.78 -18.70 -14.65
CA GLY A 149 13.27 -17.37 -14.42
C GLY A 149 11.74 -17.28 -14.42
N LEU A 150 11.10 -17.96 -15.38
CA LEU A 150 9.65 -18.04 -15.44
C LEU A 150 9.06 -18.82 -14.24
N ALA A 151 9.75 -19.86 -13.76
CA ALA A 151 9.34 -20.60 -12.57
C ALA A 151 9.37 -19.72 -11.31
N HIS A 152 10.41 -18.90 -11.14
CA HIS A 152 10.51 -17.93 -10.04
C HIS A 152 9.43 -16.84 -10.10
N LEU A 153 9.18 -16.28 -11.29
CA LEU A 153 8.11 -15.30 -11.49
C LEU A 153 6.73 -15.89 -11.25
N ARG A 154 6.49 -17.13 -11.68
CA ARG A 154 5.21 -17.84 -11.39
C ARG A 154 5.04 -18.08 -9.91
N SER A 155 6.10 -18.45 -9.18
CA SER A 155 6.06 -18.65 -7.73
C SER A 155 5.74 -17.33 -7.01
N ALA A 156 6.42 -16.24 -7.35
CA ALA A 156 6.15 -14.92 -6.78
C ALA A 156 4.73 -14.45 -7.08
N ARG A 157 4.27 -14.60 -8.33
CA ARG A 157 2.88 -14.27 -8.73
C ARG A 157 1.85 -15.06 -7.95
N ARG A 158 2.07 -16.36 -7.72
CA ARG A 158 1.16 -17.21 -6.95
C ARG A 158 1.08 -16.79 -5.48
N VAL A 159 2.20 -16.43 -4.87
CA VAL A 159 2.21 -15.92 -3.48
C VAL A 159 1.50 -14.57 -3.43
N LYS A 160 1.73 -13.69 -4.41
CA LYS A 160 1.02 -12.42 -4.54
C LYS A 160 -0.50 -12.61 -4.60
N GLU A 161 -0.99 -13.53 -5.45
CA GLU A 161 -2.41 -13.87 -5.55
C GLU A 161 -2.99 -14.39 -4.23
N ILE A 162 -2.22 -15.18 -3.46
CA ILE A 162 -2.62 -15.67 -2.14
C ILE A 162 -2.73 -14.50 -1.15
N ILE A 163 -1.76 -13.57 -1.15
CA ILE A 163 -1.80 -12.38 -0.30
C ILE A 163 -3.01 -11.52 -0.65
N GLU A 164 -3.22 -11.25 -1.93
CA GLU A 164 -4.35 -10.44 -2.42
C GLU A 164 -5.72 -11.04 -2.05
N LYS A 165 -5.82 -12.36 -1.98
CA LYS A 165 -7.04 -13.05 -1.55
C LYS A 165 -7.23 -13.08 -0.04
N ARG A 166 -6.13 -13.14 0.72
CA ARG A 166 -6.16 -13.39 2.17
C ARG A 166 -6.09 -12.13 3.03
N TRP A 167 -5.51 -11.03 2.50
CA TRP A 167 -5.40 -9.82 3.30
C TRP A 167 -6.75 -9.29 3.83
N PRO A 168 -7.90 -9.41 3.10
CA PRO A 168 -9.18 -8.96 3.64
C PRO A 168 -9.65 -9.73 4.87
N GLU A 169 -9.12 -10.94 5.10
CA GLU A 169 -9.40 -11.75 6.30
C GLU A 169 -8.56 -11.31 7.51
N ILE A 170 -7.43 -10.64 7.25
CA ILE A 170 -6.43 -10.24 8.26
C ILE A 170 -6.59 -8.77 8.63
N ILE A 171 -6.98 -7.95 7.66
CA ILE A 171 -7.11 -6.50 7.79
C ILE A 171 -8.57 -6.11 7.62
N TYR A 172 -9.14 -5.51 8.64
CA TYR A 172 -10.47 -4.92 8.55
C TYR A 172 -10.44 -3.59 7.79
N GLY A 173 -11.55 -3.24 7.20
CA GLY A 173 -11.73 -1.96 6.54
C GLY A 173 -13.07 -1.33 6.87
N CYS A 174 -13.09 -0.02 6.93
CA CYS A 174 -14.30 0.78 6.97
C CYS A 174 -14.25 1.87 5.89
N TYR A 175 -15.41 2.18 5.33
CA TYR A 175 -15.57 3.37 4.50
C TYR A 175 -15.94 4.54 5.41
N LEU A 176 -15.31 5.69 5.20
CA LEU A 176 -15.63 6.94 5.89
C LEU A 176 -16.62 7.73 5.02
N GLU A 177 -17.82 7.91 5.52
CA GLU A 177 -18.92 8.62 4.85
C GLU A 177 -18.84 10.14 4.98
#